data_085631028dc97a38af65e2506ef0b1e1
#
_entry.id   085631028dc97a38af65e2506ef0b1e1
#
_cell.length_a   1.000
_cell.length_b   1.000
_cell.length_c   1.000
_cell.angle_alpha   90.00
_cell.angle_beta   90.00
_cell.angle_gamma   90.00
#
_symmetry.space_group_name_H-M   'P 1'
#
loop_
_entity.id
_entity.type
_entity.pdbx_description
1 polymer ?
#
loop_
_entity_poly.entity_id
_entity_poly.type
_entity_poly.pdbx_seq_one_letter_code
_entity_poly.pdbx_strand_id
1 'polypeptide(L)'
;MTLFSILPKQLSNRCLQIRAASSYASLLKKKTKRGTTDKTSRDQILHLDITNFLREQTKTLDHVKIPEDLIFKFLFAKKSEQVDVQEVHILALTSEGEGLALIPRSSYYGESTSALYTVVKVPKTTVGDVVTIRLRRHHEFYAEADLTNVTGKRGKNAKRNDRLVVCQHFNECNGCQIQMISYEDQLKFKADVIQRAYRYFHPELKLEELHDFGFVVPSPLQYSYRTKLTPHAKVPRSLAKTDLPLAVGFDSIRKISPLVDIQNCPIAAPSINKTIPYLKERFQKTLEECLETGSKKKIDSNFLLRDSMQIDGETGSHEYVCLTRRNNVITEKIGEFLFQFEANEFFQNNRSILPTFLEFIKFHLSQIPGGYTHLIDAYCGSGFLGISLSDTLPQDGKVFGIEISKKSIAYAKHNAGINGLDRINKVQFVHGNSDSMFTDEQFLRSGVNSKDCVLLMNPSRKGSTEEFMAQLLEFKPKAIIYISCNVFSQARDLATFERLQRRSSVKYKVKTITGFDFYPQTKHVETVAILELEN
;
A
#
# COMPACT_ATOMS: atom_id res chain seq x y z
N MET A 1 27.60 17.65 22.43
CA MET A 1 28.89 17.25 21.85
C MET A 1 28.62 16.22 20.80
N THR A 2 28.86 16.55 19.57
CA THR A 2 28.43 15.90 18.35
C THR A 2 29.28 14.67 18.06
N LEU A 3 28.68 13.55 17.70
CA LEU A 3 29.28 12.31 17.20
C LEU A 3 30.20 12.51 15.96
N PHE A 4 30.35 13.72 15.50
CA PHE A 4 31.17 14.14 14.35
C PHE A 4 32.66 14.31 14.66
N SER A 5 33.10 14.15 15.91
CA SER A 5 34.50 14.37 16.31
C SER A 5 35.39 13.11 16.25
N ILE A 6 34.90 11.97 15.79
CA ILE A 6 35.65 10.69 15.80
C ILE A 6 35.86 10.12 14.37
N LEU A 7 35.93 10.95 13.34
CA LEU A 7 36.37 10.51 12.02
C LEU A 7 37.83 10.90 11.79
N PRO A 8 38.73 9.96 11.44
CA PRO A 8 40.14 10.27 11.22
C PRO A 8 40.34 11.15 9.98
N LYS A 9 41.12 12.20 10.14
CA LYS A 9 41.47 13.22 9.14
C LYS A 9 42.41 12.74 8.01
N GLN A 10 42.45 11.48 7.62
CA GLN A 10 43.38 11.03 6.56
C GLN A 10 42.72 10.08 5.57
N LEU A 11 42.14 10.66 4.52
CA LEU A 11 42.04 9.99 3.21
C LEU A 11 42.39 10.99 2.13
N SER A 12 43.64 10.89 1.64
CA SER A 12 44.18 11.71 0.57
C SER A 12 43.59 11.43 -0.79
N ASN A 13 43.36 12.47 -1.55
CA ASN A 13 42.97 12.56 -2.95
C ASN A 13 43.48 11.42 -3.83
N ARG A 14 42.61 10.54 -4.29
CA ARG A 14 42.71 9.89 -5.59
C ARG A 14 41.34 9.92 -6.26
N CYS A 15 41.26 10.74 -7.29
CA CYS A 15 40.16 10.81 -8.24
C CYS A 15 39.95 9.43 -8.92
N LEU A 16 38.85 8.75 -8.60
CA LEU A 16 38.35 7.62 -9.37
C LEU A 16 37.11 8.09 -10.14
N GLN A 17 37.31 8.17 -11.48
CA GLN A 17 36.26 8.52 -12.42
C GLN A 17 35.09 7.52 -12.34
N ILE A 18 33.90 8.07 -12.34
CA ILE A 18 32.62 7.38 -12.21
C ILE A 18 32.36 6.52 -13.46
N ARG A 19 32.46 5.18 -13.30
CA ARG A 19 31.88 4.19 -14.20
C ARG A 19 30.75 3.40 -13.50
N ALA A 20 30.03 4.04 -12.59
CA ALA A 20 29.14 3.35 -11.67
C ALA A 20 27.75 3.02 -12.25
N ALA A 21 27.23 3.82 -13.18
CA ALA A 21 25.90 3.59 -13.74
C ALA A 21 25.80 2.32 -14.61
N SER A 22 26.90 1.92 -15.29
CA SER A 22 26.91 0.72 -16.15
C SER A 22 27.08 -0.59 -15.37
N SER A 23 27.80 -0.57 -14.23
CA SER A 23 28.00 -1.76 -13.39
C SER A 23 26.74 -2.11 -12.59
N TYR A 24 25.98 -1.11 -12.18
CA TYR A 24 24.71 -1.28 -11.48
C TYR A 24 23.64 -1.92 -12.38
N ALA A 25 23.48 -1.42 -13.60
CA ALA A 25 22.61 -2.03 -14.60
C ALA A 25 23.02 -3.47 -14.94
N SER A 26 24.33 -3.81 -14.86
CA SER A 26 24.84 -5.15 -15.13
C SER A 26 24.59 -6.12 -13.96
N LEU A 27 24.63 -5.66 -12.71
CA LEU A 27 24.30 -6.45 -11.53
C LEU A 27 22.81 -6.77 -11.45
N LEU A 28 21.94 -5.82 -11.78
CA LEU A 28 20.52 -6.04 -11.97
C LEU A 28 20.23 -7.06 -13.08
N LYS A 29 20.97 -7.02 -14.20
CA LYS A 29 20.85 -7.99 -15.30
C LYS A 29 21.29 -9.41 -14.93
N LYS A 30 22.23 -9.61 -14.01
CA LYS A 30 22.69 -10.95 -13.58
C LYS A 30 21.65 -11.72 -12.75
N LYS A 31 20.74 -11.04 -12.02
CA LYS A 31 19.63 -11.68 -11.28
C LYS A 31 18.39 -11.98 -12.14
N THR A 32 18.29 -11.44 -13.34
CA THR A 32 17.11 -11.55 -14.23
C THR A 32 17.04 -12.83 -15.05
N LYS A 33 17.77 -13.89 -14.72
CA LYS A 33 17.61 -15.21 -15.38
C LYS A 33 16.35 -16.00 -14.98
N ARG A 34 15.47 -15.43 -14.09
CA ARG A 34 14.16 -15.98 -13.78
C ARG A 34 13.12 -14.85 -13.77
N GLY A 35 12.36 -14.72 -14.87
CA GLY A 35 11.15 -13.92 -14.96
C GLY A 35 11.38 -12.39 -14.88
N THR A 36 10.61 -11.63 -15.58
CA THR A 36 10.53 -10.16 -15.50
C THR A 36 10.27 -9.76 -14.04
N THR A 37 11.30 -9.26 -13.35
CA THR A 37 11.16 -8.73 -12.00
C THR A 37 10.32 -7.46 -12.09
N ASP A 38 9.17 -7.46 -11.41
CA ASP A 38 8.34 -6.28 -11.24
C ASP A 38 9.19 -5.15 -10.64
N LYS A 39 9.43 -4.09 -11.44
CA LYS A 39 10.25 -2.94 -11.06
C LYS A 39 9.70 -2.19 -9.84
N THR A 40 8.43 -2.40 -9.51
CA THR A 40 7.72 -1.81 -8.37
C THR A 40 7.56 -2.80 -7.22
N SER A 41 8.30 -3.91 -7.21
CA SER A 41 8.33 -4.85 -6.11
C SER A 41 8.91 -4.21 -4.84
N ARG A 42 8.52 -4.72 -3.67
CA ARG A 42 9.02 -4.24 -2.37
C ARG A 42 10.55 -4.23 -2.28
N ASP A 43 11.20 -5.25 -2.82
CA ASP A 43 12.67 -5.35 -2.80
C ASP A 43 13.31 -4.26 -3.65
N GLN A 44 12.72 -3.93 -4.80
CA GLN A 44 13.21 -2.85 -5.66
C GLN A 44 13.00 -1.48 -5.03
N ILE A 45 11.83 -1.24 -4.43
CA ILE A 45 11.53 0.02 -3.73
C ILE A 45 12.49 0.20 -2.56
N LEU A 46 12.68 -0.83 -1.73
CA LEU A 46 13.62 -0.79 -0.62
C LEU A 46 15.04 -0.48 -1.09
N HIS A 47 15.44 -1.05 -2.21
CA HIS A 47 16.75 -0.77 -2.81
C HIS A 47 16.89 0.70 -3.24
N LEU A 48 15.85 1.27 -3.85
CA LEU A 48 15.82 2.70 -4.21
C LEU A 48 15.84 3.60 -2.98
N ASP A 49 15.09 3.24 -1.92
CA ASP A 49 15.09 3.96 -0.64
C ASP A 49 16.49 3.97 -0.01
N ILE A 50 17.16 2.82 0.04
CA ILE A 50 18.53 2.71 0.58
C ILE A 50 19.51 3.52 -0.26
N THR A 51 19.41 3.45 -1.58
CA THR A 51 20.29 4.22 -2.48
C THR A 51 20.10 5.73 -2.28
N ASN A 52 18.86 6.18 -2.19
CA ASN A 52 18.55 7.59 -1.93
C ASN A 52 19.04 8.03 -0.54
N PHE A 53 18.79 7.22 0.49
CA PHE A 53 19.28 7.45 1.84
C PHE A 53 20.80 7.65 1.87
N LEU A 54 21.56 6.76 1.22
CA LEU A 54 23.00 6.86 1.16
C LEU A 54 23.48 8.12 0.43
N ARG A 55 22.82 8.52 -0.66
CA ARG A 55 23.11 9.77 -1.38
C ARG A 55 22.87 11.00 -0.51
N GLU A 56 21.83 11.00 0.30
CA GLU A 56 21.55 12.10 1.23
C GLU A 56 22.58 12.17 2.36
N GLN A 57 22.96 11.03 2.94
CA GLN A 57 23.97 10.98 3.99
C GLN A 57 25.35 11.42 3.48
N THR A 58 25.72 11.10 2.25
CA THR A 58 27.00 11.55 1.67
C THR A 58 27.06 13.05 1.39
N LYS A 59 25.93 13.74 1.19
CA LYS A 59 25.88 15.20 1.05
C LYS A 59 26.08 15.91 2.37
N THR A 60 25.63 15.33 3.47
CA THR A 60 25.73 15.92 4.83
C THR A 60 27.08 15.64 5.48
N LEU A 61 27.79 14.62 5.04
CA LEU A 61 29.14 14.28 5.47
C LEU A 61 30.15 14.98 4.56
N ASP A 62 30.38 16.29 4.73
CA ASP A 62 31.17 17.19 3.87
C ASP A 62 32.58 16.71 3.52
N HIS A 63 33.07 15.59 4.06
CA HIS A 63 34.42 15.08 3.85
C HIS A 63 34.51 13.58 3.52
N VAL A 64 33.37 12.86 3.46
CA VAL A 64 33.38 11.42 3.17
C VAL A 64 32.54 11.15 1.90
N LYS A 65 33.18 11.25 0.74
CA LYS A 65 32.63 10.60 -0.46
C LYS A 65 32.69 9.10 -0.23
N ILE A 66 31.59 8.49 0.17
CA ILE A 66 31.49 7.03 0.10
C ILE A 66 31.38 6.71 -1.40
N PRO A 67 32.40 6.10 -2.03
CA PRO A 67 32.31 5.73 -3.44
C PRO A 67 31.14 4.75 -3.62
N GLU A 68 30.34 4.92 -4.66
CA GLU A 68 29.18 4.04 -4.93
C GLU A 68 29.59 2.57 -5.01
N ASP A 69 30.80 2.24 -5.49
CA ASP A 69 31.33 0.88 -5.52
C ASP A 69 31.72 0.34 -4.13
N LEU A 70 32.04 1.20 -3.17
CA LEU A 70 32.27 0.82 -1.78
C LEU A 70 30.96 0.55 -1.04
N ILE A 71 29.91 1.29 -1.32
CA ILE A 71 28.55 1.05 -0.76
C ILE A 71 28.13 -0.42 -1.01
N PHE A 72 28.48 -0.98 -2.16
CA PHE A 72 28.11 -2.32 -2.57
C PHE A 72 29.07 -3.43 -2.12
N LYS A 73 30.34 -3.12 -1.78
CA LYS A 73 31.31 -4.11 -1.27
C LYS A 73 31.16 -4.44 0.20
N PHE A 74 30.38 -3.69 0.96
CA PHE A 74 30.28 -3.77 2.43
C PHE A 74 29.46 -4.91 3.00
N LEU A 75 28.78 -5.69 2.19
CA LEU A 75 27.65 -6.50 2.64
C LEU A 75 27.92 -8.00 2.67
N PHE A 76 29.15 -8.43 2.40
CA PHE A 76 29.53 -9.84 2.52
C PHE A 76 30.09 -10.16 3.91
N ALA A 77 29.18 -10.27 4.91
CA ALA A 77 29.54 -10.88 6.16
C ALA A 77 29.06 -12.33 6.20
N LYS A 78 29.91 -13.23 6.63
CA LYS A 78 29.56 -14.62 6.96
C LYS A 78 28.35 -14.62 7.91
N LYS A 79 27.55 -15.71 7.93
CA LYS A 79 26.47 -15.95 8.90
C LYS A 79 26.87 -15.39 10.26
N SER A 80 26.34 -14.23 10.63
CA SER A 80 26.70 -13.60 11.89
C SER A 80 25.93 -14.25 13.02
N GLU A 81 26.60 -14.47 14.12
CA GLU A 81 25.98 -14.57 15.44
C GLU A 81 25.06 -13.36 15.66
N GLN A 82 23.99 -13.59 16.40
CA GLN A 82 23.08 -12.49 16.77
C GLN A 82 23.85 -11.50 17.66
N VAL A 83 24.07 -10.28 17.16
CA VAL A 83 24.84 -9.25 17.87
C VAL A 83 23.93 -8.10 18.24
N ASP A 84 23.97 -7.69 19.50
CA ASP A 84 23.29 -6.49 19.98
C ASP A 84 24.17 -5.26 19.75
N VAL A 85 23.59 -4.22 19.11
CA VAL A 85 24.25 -2.93 18.86
C VAL A 85 23.47 -1.85 19.59
N GLN A 86 24.18 -1.07 20.42
CA GLN A 86 23.62 0.01 21.23
C GLN A 86 23.76 1.38 20.55
N GLU A 87 22.95 2.34 20.98
CA GLU A 87 22.99 3.74 20.54
C GLU A 87 22.91 3.93 19.03
N VAL A 88 22.07 3.13 18.38
CA VAL A 88 21.84 3.24 16.94
C VAL A 88 20.86 4.39 16.67
N HIS A 89 21.29 5.34 15.87
CA HIS A 89 20.49 6.50 15.47
C HIS A 89 19.68 6.20 14.20
N ILE A 90 18.37 6.36 14.28
CA ILE A 90 17.48 6.25 13.11
C ILE A 90 17.48 7.58 12.36
N LEU A 91 17.95 7.55 11.12
CA LEU A 91 18.22 8.74 10.30
C LEU A 91 17.16 8.98 9.25
N ALA A 92 16.49 7.94 8.75
CA ALA A 92 15.46 8.03 7.74
C ALA A 92 14.41 6.92 7.91
N LEU A 93 13.31 7.00 7.14
CA LEU A 93 12.34 5.91 6.98
C LEU A 93 12.38 5.38 5.55
N THR A 94 12.20 4.07 5.40
CA THR A 94 11.86 3.46 4.10
C THR A 94 10.42 3.83 3.71
N SER A 95 10.07 3.63 2.47
CA SER A 95 8.68 3.76 2.00
C SER A 95 7.73 2.72 2.64
N GLU A 96 8.30 1.69 3.29
CA GLU A 96 7.57 0.70 4.08
C GLU A 96 7.38 1.12 5.56
N GLY A 97 7.84 2.31 5.97
CA GLY A 97 7.73 2.81 7.34
C GLY A 97 8.68 2.16 8.34
N GLU A 98 9.79 1.61 7.87
CA GLU A 98 10.84 1.03 8.71
C GLU A 98 12.03 2.00 8.78
N GLY A 99 12.65 2.13 9.96
CA GLY A 99 13.80 3.02 10.15
C GLY A 99 15.04 2.54 9.41
N LEU A 100 15.83 3.50 8.91
CA LEU A 100 17.16 3.29 8.36
C LEU A 100 18.22 3.92 9.24
N ALA A 101 19.28 3.17 9.50
CA ALA A 101 20.44 3.60 10.26
C ALA A 101 21.75 3.19 9.58
N LEU A 102 22.83 3.89 9.92
CA LEU A 102 24.20 3.53 9.57
C LEU A 102 24.92 3.10 10.84
N ILE A 103 25.46 1.89 10.87
CA ILE A 103 26.26 1.39 11.97
C ILE A 103 27.71 1.12 11.52
N PRO A 104 28.73 1.54 12.27
CA PRO A 104 30.11 1.19 11.98
C PRO A 104 30.31 -0.32 12.08
N ARG A 105 31.05 -0.92 11.16
CA ARG A 105 31.35 -2.37 11.21
C ARG A 105 32.20 -2.75 12.42
N SER A 106 33.05 -1.83 12.88
CA SER A 106 33.82 -2.00 14.11
C SER A 106 32.95 -2.24 15.36
N SER A 107 31.69 -1.78 15.34
CA SER A 107 30.76 -1.96 16.46
C SER A 107 30.34 -3.40 16.69
N TYR A 108 30.56 -4.32 15.74
CA TYR A 108 30.10 -5.71 15.85
C TYR A 108 31.07 -6.78 15.29
N TYR A 109 32.16 -6.38 14.59
CA TYR A 109 33.15 -7.33 14.08
C TYR A 109 34.54 -7.22 14.73
N GLY A 110 34.74 -6.23 15.61
CA GLY A 110 36.03 -6.05 16.27
C GLY A 110 37.20 -5.67 15.34
N GLU A 111 36.93 -5.39 14.07
CA GLU A 111 37.95 -5.03 13.10
C GLU A 111 38.33 -3.56 13.17
N SER A 112 39.62 -3.26 13.18
CA SER A 112 40.23 -1.92 13.19
C SER A 112 39.99 -1.07 11.92
N THR A 113 39.04 -1.43 11.06
CA THR A 113 38.77 -0.71 9.81
C THR A 113 37.73 0.38 10.02
N SER A 114 38.20 1.54 10.45
CA SER A 114 37.44 2.71 10.92
C SER A 114 36.56 3.45 9.90
N ALA A 115 36.36 2.91 8.69
CA ALA A 115 35.69 3.62 7.61
C ALA A 115 34.51 2.85 7.00
N LEU A 116 34.10 1.72 7.53
CA LEU A 116 33.08 0.86 6.91
C LEU A 116 31.77 0.87 7.70
N TYR A 117 30.67 1.20 7.02
CA TYR A 117 29.33 1.20 7.59
C TYR A 117 28.43 0.12 6.98
N THR A 118 27.44 -0.34 7.74
CA THR A 118 26.34 -1.16 7.26
C THR A 118 25.05 -0.39 7.38
N VAL A 119 24.25 -0.39 6.33
CA VAL A 119 22.85 0.09 6.41
C VAL A 119 22.04 -0.94 7.16
N VAL A 120 21.31 -0.50 8.17
CA VAL A 120 20.42 -1.37 8.94
C VAL A 120 18.99 -0.89 8.82
N LYS A 121 18.11 -1.84 8.56
CA LYS A 121 16.66 -1.64 8.54
C LYS A 121 16.05 -2.13 9.85
N VAL A 122 15.32 -1.25 10.54
CA VAL A 122 14.76 -1.50 11.87
C VAL A 122 13.26 -1.21 11.88
N PRO A 123 12.39 -2.21 12.07
CA PRO A 123 10.95 -1.99 12.15
C PRO A 123 10.56 -1.25 13.44
N LYS A 124 9.38 -0.60 13.45
CA LYS A 124 8.80 0.08 14.61
C LYS A 124 9.66 1.22 15.17
N THR A 125 10.44 1.85 14.30
CA THR A 125 11.25 3.01 14.64
C THR A 125 10.90 4.21 13.75
N THR A 126 11.24 5.41 14.19
CA THR A 126 11.05 6.65 13.44
C THR A 126 12.28 7.53 13.51
N VAL A 127 12.35 8.53 12.64
CA VAL A 127 13.47 9.48 12.59
C VAL A 127 13.70 10.13 13.94
N GLY A 128 14.96 10.16 14.37
CA GLY A 128 15.38 10.71 15.65
C GLY A 128 15.28 9.74 16.83
N ASP A 129 14.84 8.49 16.63
CA ASP A 129 14.98 7.46 17.65
C ASP A 129 16.45 7.11 17.86
N VAL A 130 16.83 6.88 19.12
CA VAL A 130 18.10 6.25 19.50
C VAL A 130 17.76 4.94 20.15
N VAL A 131 18.22 3.83 19.55
CA VAL A 131 17.74 2.48 19.86
C VAL A 131 18.87 1.50 20.12
N THR A 132 18.54 0.41 20.80
CA THR A 132 19.33 -0.83 20.82
C THR A 132 18.67 -1.80 19.85
N ILE A 133 19.47 -2.43 19.02
CA ILE A 133 19.01 -3.37 18.01
C ILE A 133 19.74 -4.70 18.13
N ARG A 134 19.11 -5.78 17.66
CA ARG A 134 19.72 -7.08 17.45
C ARG A 134 19.81 -7.37 15.97
N LEU A 135 21.03 -7.48 15.43
CA LEU A 135 21.25 -7.86 14.05
C LEU A 135 20.75 -9.29 13.82
N ARG A 136 19.95 -9.49 12.79
CA ARG A 136 19.26 -10.76 12.53
C ARG A 136 19.69 -11.41 11.24
N ARG A 137 19.73 -10.66 10.16
CA ARG A 137 19.99 -11.18 8.83
C ARG A 137 20.73 -10.15 8.00
N HIS A 138 21.76 -10.59 7.30
CA HIS A 138 22.48 -9.80 6.32
C HIS A 138 21.97 -10.12 4.91
N HIS A 139 21.69 -9.09 4.15
CA HIS A 139 21.39 -9.10 2.73
C HIS A 139 22.57 -8.48 1.96
N GLU A 140 22.49 -8.48 0.64
CA GLU A 140 23.55 -7.93 -0.20
C GLU A 140 23.78 -6.40 0.02
N PHE A 141 22.74 -5.65 0.38
CA PHE A 141 22.79 -4.18 0.47
C PHE A 141 22.44 -3.61 1.85
N TYR A 142 21.97 -4.42 2.78
CA TYR A 142 21.56 -4.00 4.10
C TYR A 142 21.51 -5.18 5.08
N ALA A 143 21.37 -4.86 6.35
CA ALA A 143 21.03 -5.84 7.38
C ALA A 143 19.64 -5.59 7.96
N GLU A 144 18.91 -6.66 8.28
CA GLU A 144 17.70 -6.59 9.10
C GLU A 144 18.08 -6.69 10.57
N ALA A 145 17.41 -5.90 11.39
CA ALA A 145 17.55 -5.98 12.83
C ALA A 145 16.18 -5.99 13.53
N ASP A 146 16.13 -6.59 14.69
CA ASP A 146 15.01 -6.47 15.61
C ASP A 146 15.26 -5.27 16.54
N LEU A 147 14.23 -4.47 16.79
CA LEU A 147 14.23 -3.46 17.83
C LEU A 147 14.16 -4.15 19.19
N THR A 148 15.19 -4.00 20.04
CA THR A 148 15.20 -4.57 21.39
C THR A 148 14.82 -3.54 22.44
N ASN A 149 15.24 -2.28 22.27
CA ASN A 149 14.92 -1.21 23.19
C ASN A 149 14.95 0.17 22.51
N VAL A 150 14.04 1.05 22.91
CA VAL A 150 14.09 2.49 22.58
C VAL A 150 14.69 3.20 23.78
N THR A 151 15.84 3.85 23.59
CA THR A 151 16.51 4.57 24.69
C THR A 151 15.74 5.86 25.01
N GLY A 152 15.90 6.39 26.23
CA GLY A 152 15.35 7.70 26.58
C GLY A 152 16.02 8.88 25.87
N LYS A 153 17.16 8.64 25.19
CA LYS A 153 17.86 9.66 24.39
C LYS A 153 17.05 9.98 23.13
N ARG A 154 17.07 11.25 22.74
CA ARG A 154 16.40 11.73 21.54
C ARG A 154 17.43 12.31 20.57
N GLY A 155 17.38 11.86 19.33
CA GLY A 155 18.14 12.45 18.24
C GLY A 155 17.47 13.72 17.71
N LYS A 156 18.11 14.35 16.74
CA LYS A 156 17.57 15.51 16.03
C LYS A 156 16.26 15.14 15.34
N ASN A 157 15.26 16.01 15.44
CA ASN A 157 13.93 15.82 14.83
C ASN A 157 13.16 14.59 15.34
N ALA A 158 13.35 14.20 16.59
CA ALA A 158 12.65 13.07 17.18
C ALA A 158 11.12 13.28 17.18
N LYS A 159 10.39 12.38 16.53
CA LYS A 159 8.93 12.44 16.37
C LYS A 159 8.17 11.41 17.22
N ARG A 160 8.89 10.46 17.82
CA ARG A 160 8.29 9.37 18.58
C ARG A 160 7.57 9.85 19.83
N ASN A 161 6.34 9.36 20.00
CA ASN A 161 5.55 9.50 21.21
C ASN A 161 4.80 8.19 21.47
N ASP A 162 5.31 7.35 22.35
CA ASP A 162 4.72 6.03 22.65
C ASP A 162 3.35 6.11 23.35
N ARG A 163 2.95 7.27 23.87
CA ARG A 163 1.60 7.50 24.42
C ARG A 163 0.51 7.46 23.34
N LEU A 164 0.89 7.60 22.07
CA LEU A 164 -0.02 7.48 20.91
C LEU A 164 -0.31 6.04 20.52
N VAL A 165 0.48 5.09 21.01
CA VAL A 165 0.33 3.68 20.68
C VAL A 165 -0.84 3.09 21.46
N VAL A 166 -1.96 2.87 20.77
CA VAL A 166 -3.19 2.29 21.36
C VAL A 166 -3.16 0.76 21.35
N CYS A 167 -2.46 0.16 20.38
CA CYS A 167 -2.44 -1.28 20.18
C CYS A 167 -1.42 -1.96 21.10
N GLN A 168 -1.87 -2.84 22.00
CA GLN A 168 -0.99 -3.62 22.88
C GLN A 168 -0.01 -4.53 22.09
N HIS A 169 -0.37 -4.91 20.86
CA HIS A 169 0.44 -5.77 19.98
C HIS A 169 1.30 -4.97 19.00
N PHE A 170 1.36 -3.65 19.11
CA PHE A 170 2.04 -2.81 18.12
C PHE A 170 3.50 -3.22 17.88
N ASN A 171 4.25 -3.52 18.93
CA ASN A 171 5.67 -3.87 18.85
C ASN A 171 5.95 -5.29 18.31
N GLU A 172 4.91 -6.09 18.07
CA GLU A 172 5.04 -7.47 17.61
C GLU A 172 4.29 -7.74 16.32
N CYS A 173 3.08 -7.18 16.19
CA CYS A 173 2.23 -7.36 15.01
C CYS A 173 2.76 -6.59 13.80
N ASN A 174 2.75 -7.26 12.63
CA ASN A 174 3.18 -6.64 11.37
C ASN A 174 2.12 -5.73 10.70
N GLY A 175 0.93 -5.60 11.31
CA GLY A 175 -0.20 -4.90 10.68
C GLY A 175 -0.04 -3.38 10.55
N CYS A 176 0.42 -2.71 11.62
CA CYS A 176 0.61 -1.25 11.69
C CYS A 176 2.10 -0.91 11.81
N GLN A 177 2.57 0.17 11.17
CA GLN A 177 3.98 0.54 11.18
C GLN A 177 4.27 1.80 12.01
N ILE A 178 3.33 2.74 12.10
CA ILE A 178 3.62 4.13 12.47
C ILE A 178 2.70 4.72 13.57
N GLN A 179 2.14 3.88 14.49
CA GLN A 179 1.31 4.39 15.59
C GLN A 179 2.06 5.33 16.55
N MET A 180 3.39 5.22 16.63
CA MET A 180 4.23 5.97 17.56
C MET A 180 4.49 7.41 17.12
N ILE A 181 3.94 7.88 16.02
CA ILE A 181 4.04 9.27 15.58
C ILE A 181 2.66 9.92 15.48
N SER A 182 2.61 11.24 15.56
CA SER A 182 1.36 11.99 15.44
C SER A 182 0.67 11.72 14.11
N TYR A 183 -0.65 11.85 14.05
CA TYR A 183 -1.38 11.62 12.81
C TYR A 183 -0.95 12.58 11.70
N GLU A 184 -0.64 13.81 12.04
CA GLU A 184 -0.07 14.78 11.12
C GLU A 184 1.27 14.30 10.52
N ASP A 185 2.15 13.73 11.36
CA ASP A 185 3.41 13.14 10.88
C ASP A 185 3.21 11.88 10.05
N GLN A 186 2.15 11.10 10.31
CA GLN A 186 1.76 9.97 9.45
C GLN A 186 1.37 10.45 8.06
N LEU A 187 0.59 11.53 7.94
CA LEU A 187 0.20 12.14 6.66
C LEU A 187 1.43 12.69 5.92
N LYS A 188 2.34 13.38 6.62
CA LYS A 188 3.62 13.84 6.04
C LYS A 188 4.47 12.67 5.53
N PHE A 189 4.57 11.58 6.30
CA PHE A 189 5.27 10.37 5.84
C PHE A 189 4.65 9.81 4.55
N LYS A 190 3.33 9.74 4.46
CA LYS A 190 2.63 9.26 3.25
C LYS A 190 2.82 10.21 2.06
N ALA A 191 2.84 11.51 2.30
CA ALA A 191 3.20 12.51 1.29
C ALA A 191 4.63 12.30 0.76
N ASP A 192 5.59 12.04 1.66
CA ASP A 192 6.96 11.71 1.26
C ASP A 192 7.05 10.43 0.42
N VAL A 193 6.24 9.42 0.74
CA VAL A 193 6.16 8.17 -0.07
C VAL A 193 5.67 8.47 -1.49
N ILE A 194 4.65 9.32 -1.65
CA ILE A 194 4.16 9.76 -2.96
C ILE A 194 5.28 10.48 -3.72
N GLN A 195 5.95 11.44 -3.10
CA GLN A 195 7.07 12.17 -3.72
C GLN A 195 8.19 11.24 -4.17
N ARG A 196 8.58 10.26 -3.34
CA ARG A 196 9.60 9.26 -3.68
C ARG A 196 9.19 8.42 -4.88
N ALA A 197 7.93 7.97 -4.93
CA ALA A 197 7.43 7.14 -6.03
C ALA A 197 7.61 7.85 -7.38
N TYR A 198 7.22 9.11 -7.45
CA TYR A 198 7.37 9.90 -8.68
C TYR A 198 8.84 10.21 -8.98
N ARG A 199 9.68 10.58 -8.01
CA ARG A 199 11.12 10.74 -8.23
C ARG A 199 11.79 9.47 -8.75
N TYR A 200 11.35 8.29 -8.33
CA TYR A 200 11.96 7.03 -8.73
C TYR A 200 11.51 6.56 -10.11
N PHE A 201 10.24 6.77 -10.44
CA PHE A 201 9.65 6.17 -11.65
C PHE A 201 9.23 7.18 -12.71
N HIS A 202 9.07 8.44 -12.33
CA HIS A 202 8.66 9.51 -13.25
C HIS A 202 9.41 10.84 -12.96
N PRO A 203 10.76 10.83 -12.99
CA PRO A 203 11.57 11.99 -12.58
C PRO A 203 11.41 13.22 -13.49
N GLU A 204 10.81 13.05 -14.68
CA GLU A 204 10.60 14.13 -15.64
C GLU A 204 9.31 14.93 -15.34
N LEU A 205 8.39 14.35 -14.53
CA LEU A 205 7.20 15.09 -14.09
C LEU A 205 7.62 16.16 -13.07
N LYS A 206 7.31 17.40 -13.39
CA LYS A 206 7.59 18.56 -12.53
C LYS A 206 6.55 18.65 -11.43
N LEU A 207 6.83 18.00 -10.33
CA LEU A 207 5.91 17.85 -9.21
C LEU A 207 5.55 19.18 -8.56
N GLU A 208 6.48 20.14 -8.59
CA GLU A 208 6.33 21.51 -8.07
C GLU A 208 5.33 22.36 -8.87
N GLU A 209 5.01 21.97 -10.09
CA GLU A 209 4.00 22.65 -10.92
C GLU A 209 2.58 22.12 -10.68
N LEU A 210 2.44 21.01 -9.93
CA LEU A 210 1.14 20.41 -9.63
C LEU A 210 0.53 21.06 -8.39
N HIS A 211 -0.69 21.58 -8.55
CA HIS A 211 -1.48 22.05 -7.41
C HIS A 211 -1.77 20.85 -6.47
N ASP A 212 -1.65 21.04 -5.17
CA ASP A 212 -1.90 20.02 -4.14
C ASP A 212 -1.02 18.76 -4.20
N PHE A 213 0.11 18.81 -4.93
CA PHE A 213 1.02 17.68 -4.96
C PHE A 213 1.55 17.32 -3.57
N GLY A 214 1.45 16.02 -3.24
CA GLY A 214 1.94 15.51 -1.95
C GLY A 214 1.01 15.82 -0.77
N PHE A 215 -0.16 16.43 -1.01
CA PHE A 215 -1.19 16.50 0.01
C PHE A 215 -1.84 15.12 0.20
N VAL A 216 -2.08 14.75 1.45
CA VAL A 216 -2.79 13.51 1.81
C VAL A 216 -4.05 13.86 2.58
N VAL A 217 -5.19 13.57 1.97
CA VAL A 217 -6.51 13.75 2.59
C VAL A 217 -6.61 12.83 3.80
N PRO A 218 -6.87 13.37 5.01
CA PRO A 218 -6.96 12.57 6.22
C PRO A 218 -8.20 11.67 6.24
N SER A 219 -8.09 10.53 6.92
CA SER A 219 -9.26 9.70 7.22
C SER A 219 -10.07 10.32 8.37
N PRO A 220 -11.40 10.37 8.27
CA PRO A 220 -12.26 10.80 9.39
C PRO A 220 -12.07 9.92 10.64
N LEU A 221 -11.86 8.62 10.46
CA LEU A 221 -11.55 7.69 11.54
C LEU A 221 -10.10 7.21 11.43
N GLN A 222 -9.32 7.40 12.49
CA GLN A 222 -7.94 6.93 12.59
C GLN A 222 -7.85 5.52 13.19
N TYR A 223 -8.89 5.09 13.89
CA TYR A 223 -9.12 3.77 14.48
C TYR A 223 -10.53 3.31 14.18
N SER A 224 -10.83 2.04 14.43
CA SER A 224 -12.18 1.45 14.20
C SER A 224 -12.72 1.59 12.77
N TYR A 225 -11.88 1.90 11.81
CA TYR A 225 -12.27 2.16 10.42
C TYR A 225 -12.31 0.89 9.54
N ARG A 226 -11.53 -0.15 9.91
CA ARG A 226 -11.27 -1.28 9.03
C ARG A 226 -12.39 -2.30 9.07
N THR A 227 -13.08 -2.47 7.93
CA THR A 227 -14.28 -3.32 7.79
C THR A 227 -13.99 -4.77 7.40
N LYS A 228 -12.73 -5.16 7.19
CA LYS A 228 -12.32 -6.54 6.87
C LYS A 228 -11.03 -6.90 7.56
N LEU A 229 -11.03 -8.00 8.32
CA LEU A 229 -9.83 -8.65 8.84
C LEU A 229 -9.76 -10.11 8.40
N THR A 230 -8.54 -10.60 8.25
CA THR A 230 -8.26 -12.00 7.93
C THR A 230 -7.22 -12.56 8.87
N PRO A 231 -7.53 -12.73 10.17
CA PRO A 231 -6.63 -13.42 11.09
C PRO A 231 -6.47 -14.87 10.68
N HIS A 232 -5.37 -15.48 11.11
CA HIS A 232 -5.11 -16.88 10.82
C HIS A 232 -4.47 -17.59 12.01
N ALA A 233 -4.42 -18.92 11.96
CA ALA A 233 -3.72 -19.76 12.89
C ALA A 233 -2.72 -20.65 12.14
N LYS A 234 -1.65 -21.07 12.82
CA LYS A 234 -0.68 -22.05 12.29
C LYS A 234 -0.97 -23.40 12.92
N VAL A 235 -1.78 -24.21 12.24
CA VAL A 235 -2.12 -25.57 12.69
C VAL A 235 -0.98 -26.51 12.32
N PRO A 236 -0.33 -27.19 13.30
CA PRO A 236 0.73 -28.15 13.03
C PRO A 236 0.17 -29.39 12.31
N ARG A 237 1.06 -30.11 11.63
CA ARG A 237 0.69 -31.36 10.91
C ARG A 237 0.18 -32.46 11.84
N SER A 238 0.63 -32.46 13.11
CA SER A 238 0.16 -33.38 14.15
C SER A 238 -0.25 -32.58 15.36
N LEU A 239 -1.53 -32.65 15.71
CA LEU A 239 -2.09 -32.00 16.91
C LEU A 239 -1.73 -32.75 18.19
N ALA A 240 -1.52 -34.07 18.13
CA ALA A 240 -1.27 -34.92 19.32
C ALA A 240 -0.03 -34.53 20.17
N LYS A 241 0.86 -33.68 19.60
CA LYS A 241 2.07 -33.19 20.30
C LYS A 241 2.06 -31.66 20.44
N THR A 242 0.87 -31.05 20.41
CA THR A 242 0.74 -29.60 20.36
C THR A 242 0.02 -29.11 21.62
N ASP A 243 0.66 -28.16 22.29
CA ASP A 243 0.00 -27.48 23.41
C ASP A 243 -1.12 -26.55 22.90
N LEU A 244 -2.30 -26.71 23.48
CA LEU A 244 -3.44 -25.81 23.23
C LEU A 244 -3.51 -24.77 24.35
N PRO A 245 -4.08 -23.57 24.08
CA PRO A 245 -4.72 -23.13 22.83
C PRO A 245 -3.72 -22.66 21.77
N LEU A 246 -4.06 -22.84 20.47
CA LEU A 246 -3.29 -22.25 19.38
C LEU A 246 -3.61 -20.76 19.23
N ALA A 247 -2.56 -19.98 18.95
CA ALA A 247 -2.69 -18.57 18.66
C ALA A 247 -3.52 -18.32 17.39
N VAL A 248 -4.40 -17.31 17.44
CA VAL A 248 -5.16 -16.79 16.31
C VAL A 248 -4.88 -15.31 16.17
N GLY A 249 -4.37 -14.89 15.01
CA GLY A 249 -4.06 -13.47 14.80
C GLY A 249 -3.30 -13.17 13.52
N PHE A 250 -2.22 -12.40 13.64
CA PHE A 250 -1.47 -11.89 12.49
C PHE A 250 0.01 -12.25 12.58
N ASP A 251 0.69 -12.24 11.43
CA ASP A 251 2.13 -12.48 11.39
C ASP A 251 2.89 -11.48 12.29
N SER A 252 3.84 -12.05 13.04
CA SER A 252 4.76 -11.28 13.87
C SER A 252 5.90 -10.70 13.02
N ILE A 253 6.39 -9.53 13.39
CA ILE A 253 7.65 -8.99 12.88
C ILE A 253 8.84 -9.80 13.41
N ARG A 254 8.68 -10.52 14.52
CA ARG A 254 9.69 -11.35 15.18
C ARG A 254 9.57 -12.80 14.71
N LYS A 255 10.67 -13.41 14.30
CA LYS A 255 10.66 -14.81 13.85
C LYS A 255 10.54 -15.83 14.99
N ILE A 256 10.83 -15.44 16.23
CA ILE A 256 10.76 -16.31 17.40
C ILE A 256 9.32 -16.77 17.68
N SER A 257 8.35 -15.84 17.54
CA SER A 257 6.93 -16.17 17.54
C SER A 257 6.35 -15.78 16.19
N PRO A 258 6.06 -16.74 15.31
CA PRO A 258 5.66 -16.42 13.94
C PRO A 258 4.26 -15.82 13.84
N LEU A 259 3.47 -15.85 14.94
CA LEU A 259 2.11 -15.35 15.00
C LEU A 259 1.89 -14.60 16.32
N VAL A 260 1.21 -13.46 16.23
CA VAL A 260 0.74 -12.68 17.39
C VAL A 260 -0.69 -13.10 17.68
N ASP A 261 -0.94 -13.62 18.88
CA ASP A 261 -2.29 -13.96 19.35
C ASP A 261 -3.06 -12.67 19.71
N ILE A 262 -4.03 -12.29 18.88
CA ILE A 262 -4.76 -11.04 19.10
C ILE A 262 -5.97 -11.21 20.00
N GLN A 263 -6.22 -10.23 20.86
CA GLN A 263 -7.46 -10.11 21.65
C GLN A 263 -8.42 -9.12 20.99
N ASN A 264 -7.87 -8.06 20.43
CA ASN A 264 -8.56 -7.05 19.64
C ASN A 264 -7.61 -6.41 18.63
N CYS A 265 -8.16 -5.65 17.70
CA CYS A 265 -7.42 -4.85 16.74
C CYS A 265 -7.97 -3.42 16.74
N PRO A 266 -7.26 -2.41 17.28
CA PRO A 266 -7.81 -1.05 17.42
C PRO A 266 -8.26 -0.41 16.10
N ILE A 267 -7.68 -0.81 14.95
CA ILE A 267 -8.10 -0.29 13.65
C ILE A 267 -9.34 -1.01 13.08
N ALA A 268 -9.74 -2.17 13.65
CA ALA A 268 -10.90 -2.92 13.18
C ALA A 268 -12.22 -2.32 13.66
N ALA A 269 -13.26 -2.47 12.84
CA ALA A 269 -14.63 -2.08 13.20
C ALA A 269 -15.07 -2.75 14.51
N PRO A 270 -15.91 -2.10 15.31
CA PRO A 270 -16.36 -2.63 16.61
C PRO A 270 -17.00 -4.01 16.52
N SER A 271 -17.82 -4.28 15.49
CA SER A 271 -18.46 -5.59 15.27
C SER A 271 -17.42 -6.71 15.10
N ILE A 272 -16.32 -6.43 14.41
CA ILE A 272 -15.22 -7.37 14.22
C ILE A 272 -14.54 -7.68 15.55
N ASN A 273 -14.22 -6.65 16.34
CA ASN A 273 -13.60 -6.83 17.65
C ASN A 273 -14.48 -7.64 18.62
N LYS A 274 -15.80 -7.41 18.60
CA LYS A 274 -16.76 -8.22 19.36
C LYS A 274 -16.76 -9.70 18.96
N THR A 275 -16.43 -10.01 17.71
CA THR A 275 -16.48 -11.37 17.17
C THR A 275 -15.19 -12.16 17.39
N ILE A 276 -14.04 -11.51 17.58
CA ILE A 276 -12.73 -12.19 17.76
C ILE A 276 -12.76 -13.23 18.89
N PRO A 277 -13.27 -12.96 20.11
CA PRO A 277 -13.30 -13.96 21.18
C PRO A 277 -14.09 -15.21 20.81
N TYR A 278 -15.28 -15.04 20.22
CA TYR A 278 -16.12 -16.17 19.78
C TYR A 278 -15.47 -17.00 18.68
N LEU A 279 -14.76 -16.32 17.76
CA LEU A 279 -14.00 -17.00 16.72
C LEU A 279 -12.92 -17.90 17.33
N LYS A 280 -12.18 -17.38 18.30
CA LYS A 280 -11.10 -18.12 18.99
C LYS A 280 -11.65 -19.31 19.77
N GLU A 281 -12.70 -19.10 20.54
CA GLU A 281 -13.35 -20.17 21.31
C GLU A 281 -13.85 -21.31 20.38
N ARG A 282 -14.55 -20.95 19.31
CA ARG A 282 -15.03 -21.94 18.33
C ARG A 282 -13.89 -22.69 17.66
N PHE A 283 -12.78 -22.00 17.35
CA PHE A 283 -11.61 -22.64 16.77
C PHE A 283 -10.96 -23.64 17.74
N GLN A 284 -10.81 -23.28 19.02
CA GLN A 284 -10.26 -24.17 20.05
C GLN A 284 -11.13 -25.40 20.22
N LYS A 285 -12.45 -25.28 20.34
CA LYS A 285 -13.38 -26.42 20.38
C LYS A 285 -13.20 -27.36 19.18
N THR A 286 -13.03 -26.80 17.97
CA THR A 286 -12.77 -27.62 16.78
C THR A 286 -11.45 -28.39 16.88
N LEU A 287 -10.41 -27.80 17.48
CA LEU A 287 -9.12 -28.49 17.68
C LEU A 287 -9.26 -29.61 18.73
N GLU A 288 -9.94 -29.36 19.83
CA GLU A 288 -10.20 -30.34 20.90
C GLU A 288 -10.99 -31.54 20.34
N GLU A 289 -12.09 -31.31 19.63
CA GLU A 289 -12.88 -32.34 18.95
C GLU A 289 -12.05 -33.18 17.98
N CYS A 290 -11.14 -32.54 17.23
CA CYS A 290 -10.25 -33.26 16.31
C CYS A 290 -9.23 -34.12 17.05
N LEU A 291 -8.76 -33.68 18.22
CA LEU A 291 -7.85 -34.47 19.07
C LEU A 291 -8.56 -35.68 19.68
N GLU A 292 -9.75 -35.48 20.26
CA GLU A 292 -10.56 -36.53 20.89
C GLU A 292 -10.99 -37.62 19.90
N THR A 293 -11.43 -37.21 18.70
CA THR A 293 -11.93 -38.13 17.69
C THR A 293 -10.85 -38.72 16.79
N GLY A 294 -9.60 -38.26 16.88
CA GLY A 294 -8.53 -38.63 15.97
C GLY A 294 -8.80 -38.24 14.50
N SER A 295 -9.70 -37.31 14.28
CA SER A 295 -10.13 -36.90 12.95
C SER A 295 -8.98 -36.27 12.15
N LYS A 296 -8.80 -36.77 10.91
CA LYS A 296 -7.86 -36.19 9.93
C LYS A 296 -8.48 -35.10 9.06
N LYS A 297 -9.65 -34.58 9.45
CA LYS A 297 -10.31 -33.51 8.70
C LYS A 297 -9.43 -32.26 8.66
N LYS A 298 -9.33 -31.64 7.49
CA LYS A 298 -8.61 -30.38 7.32
C LYS A 298 -9.28 -29.29 8.14
N ILE A 299 -8.56 -28.71 9.08
CA ILE A 299 -9.02 -27.59 9.91
C ILE A 299 -8.80 -26.29 9.14
N ASP A 300 -9.84 -25.49 9.00
CA ASP A 300 -9.72 -24.14 8.42
C ASP A 300 -9.00 -23.23 9.43
N SER A 301 -7.88 -22.70 9.01
CA SER A 301 -7.01 -21.84 9.80
C SER A 301 -6.90 -20.42 9.27
N ASN A 302 -7.66 -20.08 8.22
CA ASN A 302 -7.71 -18.74 7.65
C ASN A 302 -9.12 -18.17 7.84
N PHE A 303 -9.25 -17.25 8.77
CA PHE A 303 -10.54 -16.71 9.15
C PHE A 303 -10.85 -15.44 8.37
N LEU A 304 -12.13 -15.24 8.10
CA LEU A 304 -12.66 -14.03 7.51
C LEU A 304 -13.58 -13.36 8.53
N LEU A 305 -13.30 -12.11 8.83
CA LEU A 305 -14.16 -11.24 9.64
C LEU A 305 -14.53 -10.03 8.78
N ARG A 306 -15.78 -9.87 8.45
CA ARG A 306 -16.28 -8.78 7.60
C ARG A 306 -17.45 -8.07 8.28
N ASP A 307 -17.29 -6.78 8.49
CA ASP A 307 -18.33 -5.90 8.98
C ASP A 307 -19.40 -5.69 7.90
N SER A 308 -20.68 -5.75 8.28
CA SER A 308 -21.82 -5.63 7.37
C SER A 308 -22.93 -4.86 8.04
N MET A 309 -23.56 -3.95 7.33
CA MET A 309 -24.79 -3.32 7.76
C MET A 309 -25.95 -4.34 7.66
N GLN A 310 -26.75 -4.43 8.72
CA GLN A 310 -28.05 -5.08 8.71
C GLN A 310 -29.14 -4.03 8.91
N ILE A 311 -30.16 -4.09 8.08
CA ILE A 311 -31.30 -3.18 8.14
C ILE A 311 -32.47 -3.97 8.73
N ASP A 312 -33.03 -3.46 9.79
CA ASP A 312 -34.26 -3.98 10.35
C ASP A 312 -35.42 -3.64 9.42
N GLY A 313 -36.12 -4.67 8.94
CA GLY A 313 -37.21 -4.51 7.97
C GLY A 313 -38.46 -3.83 8.49
N GLU A 314 -38.66 -3.80 9.82
CA GLU A 314 -39.85 -3.19 10.44
C GLU A 314 -39.61 -1.74 10.83
N THR A 315 -38.45 -1.47 11.42
CA THR A 315 -38.11 -0.14 11.95
C THR A 315 -37.29 0.73 10.98
N GLY A 316 -36.68 0.13 9.96
CA GLY A 316 -35.72 0.79 9.09
C GLY A 316 -34.41 1.17 9.78
N SER A 317 -34.25 0.84 11.06
CA SER A 317 -33.00 1.04 11.80
C SER A 317 -31.91 0.14 11.26
N HIS A 318 -30.64 0.51 11.45
CA HIS A 318 -29.53 -0.33 11.02
C HIS A 318 -28.51 -0.52 12.13
N GLU A 319 -27.91 -1.68 12.13
CA GLU A 319 -26.78 -2.02 12.99
C GLU A 319 -25.66 -2.65 12.15
N TYR A 320 -24.45 -2.70 12.72
CA TYR A 320 -23.32 -3.36 12.10
C TYR A 320 -22.96 -4.66 12.82
N VAL A 321 -22.94 -5.74 12.06
CA VAL A 321 -22.60 -7.09 12.54
C VAL A 321 -21.39 -7.65 11.80
N CYS A 322 -20.68 -8.57 12.43
CA CYS A 322 -19.56 -9.24 11.79
C CYS A 322 -20.00 -10.58 11.18
N LEU A 323 -19.81 -10.73 9.89
CA LEU A 323 -20.05 -11.97 9.15
C LEU A 323 -18.73 -12.70 8.92
N THR A 324 -18.76 -14.05 9.04
CA THR A 324 -17.52 -14.86 9.08
C THR A 324 -17.42 -15.90 7.96
N ARG A 325 -18.50 -16.14 7.22
CA ARG A 325 -18.50 -17.09 6.10
C ARG A 325 -18.13 -16.37 4.81
N ARG A 326 -17.31 -16.99 3.98
CA ARG A 326 -16.79 -16.41 2.73
C ARG A 326 -17.89 -16.03 1.72
N ASN A 327 -18.99 -16.78 1.72
CA ASN A 327 -20.15 -16.59 0.84
C ASN A 327 -21.26 -15.74 1.47
N ASN A 328 -21.07 -15.17 2.65
CA ASN A 328 -22.04 -14.21 3.17
C ASN A 328 -22.13 -12.99 2.25
N VAL A 329 -23.34 -12.49 2.08
CA VAL A 329 -23.59 -11.22 1.41
C VAL A 329 -23.38 -10.09 2.41
N ILE A 330 -22.50 -9.18 2.09
CA ILE A 330 -22.21 -7.96 2.84
C ILE A 330 -23.04 -6.83 2.28
N THR A 331 -23.60 -6.02 3.14
CA THR A 331 -24.28 -4.78 2.77
C THR A 331 -23.51 -3.59 3.31
N GLU A 332 -23.22 -2.61 2.46
CA GLU A 332 -22.58 -1.34 2.80
C GLU A 332 -23.43 -0.20 2.25
N LYS A 333 -23.57 0.89 3.03
CA LYS A 333 -24.18 2.14 2.56
C LYS A 333 -23.10 3.20 2.43
N ILE A 334 -22.99 3.82 1.25
CA ILE A 334 -22.05 4.90 0.95
C ILE A 334 -22.84 6.08 0.34
N GLY A 335 -22.94 7.17 1.08
CA GLY A 335 -23.87 8.24 0.73
C GLY A 335 -25.31 7.70 0.66
N GLU A 336 -26.00 7.92 -0.45
CA GLU A 336 -27.35 7.40 -0.67
C GLU A 336 -27.37 6.00 -1.32
N PHE A 337 -26.21 5.47 -1.75
CA PHE A 337 -26.16 4.21 -2.47
C PHE A 337 -25.92 3.01 -1.54
N LEU A 338 -26.62 1.92 -1.84
CA LEU A 338 -26.43 0.62 -1.22
C LEU A 338 -25.57 -0.28 -2.12
N PHE A 339 -24.66 -1.02 -1.49
CA PHE A 339 -23.81 -1.97 -2.19
C PHE A 339 -23.90 -3.33 -1.49
N GLN A 340 -24.04 -4.37 -2.31
CA GLN A 340 -23.94 -5.76 -1.86
C GLN A 340 -22.83 -6.48 -2.62
N PHE A 341 -22.11 -7.34 -1.91
CA PHE A 341 -21.03 -8.16 -2.44
C PHE A 341 -20.73 -9.32 -1.50
N GLU A 342 -20.06 -10.36 -1.97
CA GLU A 342 -19.67 -11.44 -1.06
C GLU A 342 -18.49 -11.03 -0.15
N ALA A 343 -18.48 -11.57 1.05
CA ALA A 343 -17.52 -11.24 2.10
C ALA A 343 -16.05 -11.49 1.69
N ASN A 344 -15.78 -12.46 0.82
CA ASN A 344 -14.43 -12.73 0.29
C ASN A 344 -14.04 -11.81 -0.86
N GLU A 345 -14.99 -11.17 -1.56
CA GLU A 345 -14.71 -10.26 -2.66
C GLU A 345 -14.04 -8.96 -2.18
N PHE A 346 -13.46 -8.25 -3.13
CA PHE A 346 -12.86 -6.95 -2.85
C PHE A 346 -13.95 -5.88 -2.71
N PHE A 347 -13.84 -5.09 -1.68
CA PHE A 347 -14.51 -3.80 -1.51
C PHE A 347 -13.62 -2.93 -0.62
N GLN A 348 -13.81 -1.61 -0.63
CA GLN A 348 -13.02 -0.70 0.18
C GLN A 348 -13.16 -1.01 1.68
N ASN A 349 -12.03 -1.02 2.40
CA ASN A 349 -11.98 -1.46 3.79
C ASN A 349 -12.07 -0.32 4.82
N ASN A 350 -12.21 0.91 4.36
CA ASN A 350 -12.46 2.09 5.19
C ASN A 350 -13.64 2.87 4.62
N ARG A 351 -14.83 2.63 5.19
CA ARG A 351 -16.03 3.32 4.72
C ARG A 351 -16.04 4.81 5.06
N SER A 352 -15.33 5.21 6.14
CA SER A 352 -15.41 6.58 6.66
C SER A 352 -14.83 7.62 5.71
N ILE A 353 -13.84 7.26 4.89
CA ILE A 353 -13.19 8.18 3.95
C ILE A 353 -13.88 8.23 2.58
N LEU A 354 -14.76 7.26 2.26
CA LEU A 354 -15.35 7.13 0.94
C LEU A 354 -16.20 8.35 0.52
N PRO A 355 -17.00 8.98 1.39
CA PRO A 355 -17.70 10.20 1.01
C PRO A 355 -16.75 11.31 0.55
N THR A 356 -15.73 11.64 1.35
CA THR A 356 -14.73 12.67 1.00
C THR A 356 -13.95 12.31 -0.26
N PHE A 357 -13.65 11.03 -0.46
CA PHE A 357 -13.00 10.53 -1.67
C PHE A 357 -13.88 10.73 -2.92
N LEU A 358 -15.17 10.41 -2.81
CA LEU A 358 -16.13 10.63 -3.92
C LEU A 358 -16.36 12.11 -4.20
N GLU A 359 -16.47 12.95 -3.16
CA GLU A 359 -16.58 14.41 -3.32
C GLU A 359 -15.38 15.01 -4.06
N PHE A 360 -14.18 14.57 -3.73
CA PHE A 360 -12.97 14.98 -4.45
C PHE A 360 -13.05 14.61 -5.95
N ILE A 361 -13.46 13.39 -6.27
CA ILE A 361 -13.63 12.99 -7.69
C ILE A 361 -14.73 13.80 -8.36
N LYS A 362 -15.89 13.96 -7.71
CA LYS A 362 -17.02 14.76 -8.24
C LYS A 362 -16.61 16.21 -8.49
N PHE A 363 -15.85 16.82 -7.58
CA PHE A 363 -15.31 18.16 -7.76
C PHE A 363 -14.50 18.26 -9.06
N HIS A 364 -13.54 17.37 -9.27
CA HIS A 364 -12.71 17.41 -10.49
C HIS A 364 -13.50 17.07 -11.75
N LEU A 365 -14.46 16.16 -11.67
CA LEU A 365 -15.37 15.87 -12.77
C LEU A 365 -16.17 17.11 -13.19
N SER A 366 -16.59 17.95 -12.24
CA SER A 366 -17.33 19.19 -12.51
C SER A 366 -16.48 20.27 -13.20
N GLN A 367 -15.13 20.17 -13.12
CA GLN A 367 -14.21 21.12 -13.72
C GLN A 367 -13.81 20.78 -15.17
N ILE A 368 -14.27 19.64 -15.71
CA ILE A 368 -13.91 19.20 -17.06
C ILE A 368 -14.50 20.15 -18.10
N PRO A 369 -13.68 20.78 -18.96
CA PRO A 369 -14.16 21.74 -19.94
C PRO A 369 -15.18 21.13 -20.90
N GLY A 370 -16.30 21.83 -21.08
CA GLY A 370 -17.40 21.38 -21.95
C GLY A 370 -18.19 20.18 -21.45
N GLY A 371 -17.99 19.79 -20.18
CA GLY A 371 -18.66 18.66 -19.55
C GLY A 371 -18.39 17.31 -20.23
N TYR A 372 -19.13 16.29 -19.82
CA TYR A 372 -19.06 14.93 -20.37
C TYR A 372 -20.42 14.24 -20.21
N THR A 373 -20.71 13.25 -21.05
CA THR A 373 -21.97 12.51 -21.03
C THR A 373 -21.79 11.04 -20.66
N HIS A 374 -20.55 10.53 -20.74
CA HIS A 374 -20.27 9.13 -20.44
C HIS A 374 -19.14 9.00 -19.42
N LEU A 375 -19.28 8.01 -18.55
CA LEU A 375 -18.27 7.61 -17.59
C LEU A 375 -17.86 6.15 -17.87
N ILE A 376 -16.59 5.90 -18.12
CA ILE A 376 -16.05 4.55 -18.26
C ILE A 376 -15.42 4.16 -16.93
N ASP A 377 -15.85 3.06 -16.32
CA ASP A 377 -15.27 2.48 -15.09
C ASP A 377 -14.50 1.21 -15.46
N ALA A 378 -13.23 1.39 -15.81
CA ALA A 378 -12.32 0.28 -16.07
C ALA A 378 -11.87 -0.36 -14.76
N TYR A 379 -11.93 -1.69 -14.65
CA TYR A 379 -11.75 -2.45 -13.41
C TYR A 379 -12.84 -2.18 -12.37
N CYS A 380 -14.12 -2.17 -12.81
CA CYS A 380 -15.25 -1.64 -12.02
C CYS A 380 -15.60 -2.47 -10.77
N GLY A 381 -15.08 -3.71 -10.62
CA GLY A 381 -15.42 -4.59 -9.50
C GLY A 381 -16.93 -4.80 -9.36
N SER A 382 -17.49 -4.56 -8.18
CA SER A 382 -18.93 -4.62 -7.91
C SER A 382 -19.68 -3.31 -8.24
N GLY A 383 -19.08 -2.43 -9.05
CA GLY A 383 -19.71 -1.21 -9.57
C GLY A 383 -19.63 0.01 -8.65
N PHE A 384 -18.78 0.00 -7.63
CA PHE A 384 -18.74 1.05 -6.62
C PHE A 384 -18.57 2.46 -7.22
N LEU A 385 -17.51 2.68 -8.01
CA LEU A 385 -17.24 4.01 -8.56
C LEU A 385 -18.29 4.41 -9.59
N GLY A 386 -18.57 3.56 -10.57
CA GLY A 386 -19.53 3.85 -11.62
C GLY A 386 -20.92 4.19 -11.07
N ILE A 387 -21.41 3.44 -10.07
CA ILE A 387 -22.71 3.70 -9.43
C ILE A 387 -22.66 5.00 -8.61
N SER A 388 -21.64 5.19 -7.76
CA SER A 388 -21.54 6.36 -6.88
C SER A 388 -21.34 7.67 -7.61
N LEU A 389 -20.83 7.63 -8.85
CA LEU A 389 -20.59 8.81 -9.69
C LEU A 389 -21.64 8.99 -10.81
N SER A 390 -22.62 8.10 -10.89
CA SER A 390 -23.65 8.16 -11.92
C SER A 390 -24.53 9.42 -11.86
N ASP A 391 -24.61 10.04 -10.69
CA ASP A 391 -25.33 11.31 -10.47
C ASP A 391 -24.61 12.55 -11.00
N THR A 392 -23.33 12.43 -11.38
CA THR A 392 -22.58 13.52 -12.04
C THR A 392 -22.89 13.65 -13.53
N LEU A 393 -23.55 12.67 -14.11
CA LEU A 393 -23.88 12.63 -15.52
C LEU A 393 -25.23 13.30 -15.82
N PRO A 394 -25.40 13.94 -16.99
CA PRO A 394 -26.70 14.42 -17.43
C PRO A 394 -27.72 13.26 -17.53
N GLN A 395 -28.99 13.59 -17.67
CA GLN A 395 -30.09 12.61 -17.61
C GLN A 395 -29.92 11.46 -18.63
N ASP A 396 -29.49 11.79 -19.84
CA ASP A 396 -29.22 10.85 -20.93
C ASP A 396 -27.82 10.22 -20.89
N GLY A 397 -26.96 10.68 -19.98
CA GLY A 397 -25.60 10.19 -19.81
C GLY A 397 -25.56 8.79 -19.21
N LYS A 398 -24.50 8.03 -19.52
CA LYS A 398 -24.35 6.62 -19.13
C LYS A 398 -23.01 6.28 -18.52
N VAL A 399 -23.02 5.31 -17.63
CA VAL A 399 -21.84 4.63 -17.10
C VAL A 399 -21.66 3.32 -17.85
N PHE A 400 -20.44 3.07 -18.33
CA PHE A 400 -20.01 1.77 -18.85
C PHE A 400 -18.91 1.20 -17.96
N GLY A 401 -19.17 0.05 -17.33
CA GLY A 401 -18.20 -0.62 -16.46
C GLY A 401 -17.75 -1.97 -17.03
N ILE A 402 -16.45 -2.29 -16.91
CA ILE A 402 -15.87 -3.56 -17.33
C ILE A 402 -15.04 -4.17 -16.21
N GLU A 403 -15.17 -5.50 -16.02
CA GLU A 403 -14.48 -6.25 -14.97
C GLU A 403 -14.29 -7.71 -15.41
N ILE A 404 -13.12 -8.28 -15.11
CA ILE A 404 -12.76 -9.64 -15.46
C ILE A 404 -13.43 -10.70 -14.57
N SER A 405 -13.88 -10.34 -13.38
CA SER A 405 -14.60 -11.23 -12.47
C SER A 405 -16.08 -11.30 -12.83
N LYS A 406 -16.53 -12.45 -13.35
CA LYS A 406 -17.96 -12.69 -13.62
C LYS A 406 -18.83 -12.46 -12.38
N LYS A 407 -18.31 -12.80 -11.21
CA LYS A 407 -19.01 -12.66 -9.95
C LYS A 407 -19.16 -11.20 -9.54
N SER A 408 -18.08 -10.42 -9.67
CA SER A 408 -18.11 -8.98 -9.41
C SER A 408 -19.09 -8.28 -10.35
N ILE A 409 -19.15 -8.66 -11.65
CA ILE A 409 -20.14 -8.13 -12.59
C ILE A 409 -21.58 -8.51 -12.21
N ALA A 410 -21.80 -9.71 -11.70
CA ALA A 410 -23.14 -10.08 -11.22
C ALA A 410 -23.58 -9.14 -10.07
N TYR A 411 -22.65 -8.85 -9.14
CA TYR A 411 -22.91 -7.89 -8.07
C TYR A 411 -23.02 -6.45 -8.58
N ALA A 412 -22.22 -6.02 -9.57
CA ALA A 412 -22.35 -4.69 -10.16
C ALA A 412 -23.75 -4.46 -10.77
N LYS A 413 -24.27 -5.44 -11.49
CA LYS A 413 -25.64 -5.42 -12.04
C LYS A 413 -26.70 -5.44 -10.92
N HIS A 414 -26.53 -6.28 -9.91
CA HIS A 414 -27.41 -6.31 -8.74
C HIS A 414 -27.41 -4.94 -8.01
N ASN A 415 -26.23 -4.35 -7.79
CA ASN A 415 -26.08 -3.04 -7.14
C ASN A 415 -26.72 -1.92 -7.97
N ALA A 416 -26.63 -1.98 -9.29
CA ALA A 416 -27.39 -1.06 -10.15
C ALA A 416 -28.90 -1.18 -9.94
N GLY A 417 -29.41 -2.42 -9.84
CA GLY A 417 -30.82 -2.71 -9.63
C GLY A 417 -31.36 -2.21 -8.27
N ILE A 418 -30.66 -2.50 -7.18
CA ILE A 418 -31.11 -2.04 -5.83
C ILE A 418 -31.04 -0.53 -5.66
N ASN A 419 -30.24 0.17 -6.49
CA ASN A 419 -30.18 1.63 -6.53
C ASN A 419 -31.05 2.25 -7.65
N GLY A 420 -31.86 1.43 -8.37
CA GLY A 420 -32.79 1.90 -9.38
C GLY A 420 -32.18 2.39 -10.69
N LEU A 421 -30.85 2.20 -10.89
CA LEU A 421 -30.12 2.73 -12.06
C LEU A 421 -30.30 1.89 -13.33
N ASP A 422 -30.67 0.61 -13.20
CA ASP A 422 -31.00 -0.30 -14.29
C ASP A 422 -32.30 0.10 -14.99
N ARG A 423 -33.32 0.51 -14.22
CA ARG A 423 -34.65 0.92 -14.72
C ARG A 423 -34.59 2.11 -15.67
N ILE A 424 -33.63 3.01 -15.43
CA ILE A 424 -33.42 4.20 -16.27
C ILE A 424 -32.29 4.02 -17.27
N ASN A 425 -31.78 2.79 -17.44
CA ASN A 425 -30.66 2.45 -18.32
C ASN A 425 -29.44 3.36 -18.14
N LYS A 426 -29.16 3.74 -16.87
CA LYS A 426 -28.09 4.67 -16.51
C LYS A 426 -26.71 4.01 -16.50
N VAL A 427 -26.66 2.70 -16.22
CA VAL A 427 -25.42 1.95 -16.08
C VAL A 427 -25.46 0.66 -16.91
N GLN A 428 -24.33 0.33 -17.52
CA GLN A 428 -24.12 -0.93 -18.23
C GLN A 428 -22.83 -1.58 -17.70
N PHE A 429 -22.94 -2.76 -17.10
CA PHE A 429 -21.78 -3.53 -16.62
C PHE A 429 -21.57 -4.78 -17.45
N VAL A 430 -20.34 -4.99 -17.94
CA VAL A 430 -19.97 -6.10 -18.81
C VAL A 430 -18.80 -6.89 -18.25
N HIS A 431 -18.83 -8.20 -18.50
CA HIS A 431 -17.71 -9.08 -18.17
C HIS A 431 -16.70 -9.03 -19.31
N GLY A 432 -15.45 -8.62 -19.01
CA GLY A 432 -14.39 -8.54 -20.01
C GLY A 432 -13.05 -8.21 -19.37
N ASN A 433 -11.99 -8.25 -20.17
CA ASN A 433 -10.67 -7.82 -19.73
C ASN A 433 -10.51 -6.32 -20.01
N SER A 434 -10.26 -5.53 -18.97
CA SER A 434 -10.02 -4.08 -19.11
C SER A 434 -8.86 -3.76 -20.04
N ASP A 435 -7.81 -4.60 -20.06
CA ASP A 435 -6.64 -4.39 -20.92
C ASP A 435 -6.95 -4.48 -22.43
N SER A 436 -8.09 -5.05 -22.82
CA SER A 436 -8.56 -5.14 -24.20
C SER A 436 -9.95 -4.53 -24.40
N MET A 437 -10.40 -3.67 -23.49
CA MET A 437 -11.77 -3.14 -23.49
C MET A 437 -12.14 -2.38 -24.76
N PHE A 438 -11.20 -1.64 -25.33
CA PHE A 438 -11.45 -0.78 -26.51
C PHE A 438 -11.67 -1.60 -27.80
N THR A 439 -11.36 -2.89 -27.78
CA THR A 439 -11.65 -3.86 -28.86
C THR A 439 -12.79 -4.82 -28.49
N ASP A 440 -13.36 -4.70 -27.30
CA ASP A 440 -14.48 -5.52 -26.84
C ASP A 440 -15.76 -5.15 -27.61
N GLU A 441 -16.48 -6.15 -28.12
CA GLU A 441 -17.66 -5.95 -28.95
C GLU A 441 -18.80 -5.23 -28.20
N GLN A 442 -18.96 -5.51 -26.90
CA GLN A 442 -20.00 -4.87 -26.10
C GLN A 442 -19.64 -3.40 -25.84
N PHE A 443 -18.34 -3.09 -25.66
CA PHE A 443 -17.88 -1.72 -25.56
C PHE A 443 -18.11 -0.95 -26.85
N LEU A 444 -17.74 -1.52 -28.00
CA LEU A 444 -17.95 -0.90 -29.32
C LEU A 444 -19.42 -0.62 -29.63
N ARG A 445 -20.31 -1.51 -29.17
CA ARG A 445 -21.78 -1.35 -29.32
C ARG A 445 -22.41 -0.43 -28.27
N SER A 446 -21.68 -0.03 -27.23
CA SER A 446 -22.23 0.80 -26.14
C SER A 446 -22.61 2.22 -26.58
N GLY A 447 -22.06 2.68 -27.68
CA GLY A 447 -22.24 4.05 -28.17
C GLY A 447 -21.40 5.10 -27.41
N VAL A 448 -20.48 4.67 -26.53
CA VAL A 448 -19.58 5.58 -25.82
C VAL A 448 -18.62 6.25 -26.81
N ASN A 449 -18.70 7.58 -26.87
CA ASN A 449 -17.82 8.39 -27.70
C ASN A 449 -16.67 8.96 -26.86
N SER A 450 -15.44 8.83 -27.34
CA SER A 450 -14.24 9.33 -26.67
C SER A 450 -14.30 10.84 -26.40
N LYS A 451 -14.90 11.63 -27.31
CA LYS A 451 -14.99 13.10 -27.19
C LYS A 451 -15.88 13.57 -26.04
N ASP A 452 -16.75 12.71 -25.52
CA ASP A 452 -17.74 13.05 -24.51
C ASP A 452 -17.66 12.15 -23.28
N CYS A 453 -16.52 11.50 -23.05
CA CYS A 453 -16.37 10.60 -21.93
C CYS A 453 -15.18 10.92 -21.03
N VAL A 454 -15.29 10.47 -19.78
CA VAL A 454 -14.21 10.38 -18.79
C VAL A 454 -13.95 8.93 -18.48
N LEU A 455 -12.69 8.57 -18.31
CA LEU A 455 -12.30 7.22 -17.93
C LEU A 455 -11.77 7.19 -16.50
N LEU A 456 -12.39 6.37 -15.67
CA LEU A 456 -11.91 5.96 -14.36
C LEU A 456 -11.14 4.66 -14.52
N MET A 457 -9.96 4.55 -13.90
CA MET A 457 -9.21 3.31 -13.80
C MET A 457 -8.71 3.07 -12.39
N ASN A 458 -8.99 1.88 -11.88
CA ASN A 458 -8.56 1.45 -10.55
C ASN A 458 -7.98 0.04 -10.62
N PRO A 459 -6.81 -0.13 -11.25
CA PRO A 459 -6.20 -1.43 -11.46
C PRO A 459 -5.69 -2.05 -10.16
N SER A 460 -5.28 -3.32 -10.22
CA SER A 460 -4.62 -4.01 -9.12
C SER A 460 -3.30 -3.34 -8.73
N ARG A 461 -2.67 -3.78 -7.63
CA ARG A 461 -1.35 -3.29 -7.17
C ARG A 461 -0.24 -3.34 -8.22
N LYS A 462 -0.40 -4.15 -9.26
CA LYS A 462 0.57 -4.22 -10.37
C LYS A 462 0.51 -3.02 -11.31
N GLY A 463 -0.55 -2.21 -11.23
CA GLY A 463 -0.83 -1.14 -12.19
C GLY A 463 -1.41 -1.68 -13.49
N SER A 464 -1.33 -0.89 -14.54
CA SER A 464 -1.79 -1.21 -15.90
C SER A 464 -0.64 -1.61 -16.83
N THR A 465 -1.00 -2.25 -17.93
CA THR A 465 -0.03 -2.64 -18.97
C THR A 465 0.29 -1.47 -19.91
N GLU A 466 1.43 -1.55 -20.60
CA GLU A 466 1.80 -0.57 -21.63
C GLU A 466 0.80 -0.60 -22.79
N GLU A 467 0.29 -1.77 -23.13
CA GLU A 467 -0.72 -1.99 -24.17
C GLU A 467 -2.02 -1.27 -23.84
N PHE A 468 -2.50 -1.35 -22.58
CA PHE A 468 -3.67 -0.60 -22.14
C PHE A 468 -3.44 0.90 -22.21
N MET A 469 -2.26 1.39 -21.77
CA MET A 469 -1.90 2.80 -21.85
C MET A 469 -1.85 3.31 -23.30
N ALA A 470 -1.38 2.49 -24.23
CA ALA A 470 -1.38 2.84 -25.66
C ALA A 470 -2.79 2.94 -26.22
N GLN A 471 -3.65 1.96 -25.94
CA GLN A 471 -5.06 1.99 -26.34
C GLN A 471 -5.81 3.19 -25.73
N LEU A 472 -5.53 3.51 -24.46
CA LEU A 472 -6.12 4.66 -23.78
C LEU A 472 -5.74 5.98 -24.46
N LEU A 473 -4.48 6.11 -24.88
CA LEU A 473 -4.00 7.27 -25.62
C LEU A 473 -4.63 7.37 -27.02
N GLU A 474 -4.90 6.25 -27.67
CA GLU A 474 -5.57 6.18 -28.98
C GLU A 474 -7.06 6.52 -28.84
N PHE A 475 -7.72 6.03 -27.80
CA PHE A 475 -9.14 6.27 -27.54
C PHE A 475 -9.44 7.73 -27.20
N LYS A 476 -8.58 8.45 -26.50
CA LYS A 476 -8.63 9.89 -26.21
C LYS A 476 -9.85 10.35 -25.40
N PRO A 477 -10.11 9.82 -24.20
CA PRO A 477 -11.15 10.39 -23.34
C PRO A 477 -10.79 11.82 -22.91
N LYS A 478 -11.78 12.67 -22.62
CA LYS A 478 -11.57 14.06 -22.15
C LYS A 478 -10.69 14.15 -20.91
N ALA A 479 -10.85 13.19 -20.01
CA ALA A 479 -10.03 13.08 -18.82
C ALA A 479 -9.85 11.62 -18.40
N ILE A 480 -8.78 11.38 -17.65
CA ILE A 480 -8.45 10.09 -17.05
C ILE A 480 -8.31 10.31 -15.55
N ILE A 481 -9.04 9.54 -14.76
CA ILE A 481 -8.92 9.50 -13.30
C ILE A 481 -8.29 8.17 -12.93
N TYR A 482 -7.02 8.19 -12.56
CA TYR A 482 -6.25 7.01 -12.19
C TYR A 482 -6.16 6.88 -10.67
N ILE A 483 -6.89 5.93 -10.11
CA ILE A 483 -6.90 5.58 -8.68
C ILE A 483 -5.93 4.42 -8.47
N SER A 484 -5.11 4.47 -7.43
CA SER A 484 -4.12 3.42 -7.19
C SER A 484 -3.83 3.18 -5.71
N CYS A 485 -3.86 1.92 -5.31
CA CYS A 485 -3.38 1.46 -4.00
C CYS A 485 -1.85 1.17 -3.97
N ASN A 486 -1.14 1.45 -5.07
CA ASN A 486 0.31 1.37 -5.17
C ASN A 486 0.83 2.53 -6.00
N VAL A 487 1.20 3.60 -5.32
CA VAL A 487 1.69 4.83 -5.96
C VAL A 487 2.93 4.62 -6.84
N PHE A 488 3.76 3.61 -6.56
CA PHE A 488 4.93 3.29 -7.37
C PHE A 488 4.53 2.74 -8.74
N SER A 489 3.51 1.88 -8.79
CA SER A 489 2.95 1.42 -10.06
C SER A 489 2.29 2.55 -10.83
N GLN A 490 1.54 3.43 -10.15
CA GLN A 490 0.93 4.61 -10.77
C GLN A 490 2.00 5.52 -11.40
N ALA A 491 3.07 5.84 -10.66
CA ALA A 491 4.16 6.69 -11.17
C ALA A 491 4.85 6.06 -12.40
N ARG A 492 5.10 4.73 -12.38
CA ARG A 492 5.65 3.99 -13.53
C ARG A 492 4.72 4.05 -14.74
N ASP A 493 3.44 3.84 -14.52
CA ASP A 493 2.44 3.80 -15.58
C ASP A 493 2.26 5.18 -16.22
N LEU A 494 2.24 6.25 -15.41
CA LEU A 494 2.19 7.62 -15.92
C LEU A 494 3.46 8.00 -16.68
N ALA A 495 4.65 7.55 -16.26
CA ALA A 495 5.88 7.72 -17.04
C ALA A 495 5.81 6.97 -18.38
N THR A 496 5.23 5.78 -18.39
CA THR A 496 4.99 5.03 -19.63
C THR A 496 4.01 5.78 -20.54
N PHE A 497 2.92 6.28 -19.98
CA PHE A 497 1.93 7.06 -20.73
C PHE A 497 2.52 8.34 -21.32
N GLU A 498 3.33 9.10 -20.56
CA GLU A 498 4.05 10.26 -21.08
C GLU A 498 5.02 9.89 -22.22
N ARG A 499 5.76 8.80 -22.09
CA ARG A 499 6.65 8.32 -23.14
C ARG A 499 5.90 7.99 -24.43
N LEU A 500 4.72 7.39 -24.35
CA LEU A 500 3.82 7.13 -25.49
C LEU A 500 3.32 8.43 -26.11
N GLN A 501 2.92 9.41 -25.30
CA GLN A 501 2.48 10.72 -25.76
C GLN A 501 3.53 11.49 -26.56
N ARG A 502 4.84 11.31 -26.27
CA ARG A 502 5.92 11.98 -27.03
C ARG A 502 5.95 11.58 -28.51
N ARG A 503 5.38 10.40 -28.84
CA ARG A 503 5.29 9.85 -30.20
C ARG A 503 3.91 10.06 -30.83
N SER A 504 3.01 10.76 -30.15
CA SER A 504 1.63 11.03 -30.56
C SER A 504 1.37 12.52 -30.67
N SER A 505 0.40 12.91 -31.48
CA SER A 505 -0.16 14.26 -31.49
C SER A 505 -1.08 14.53 -30.29
N VAL A 506 -1.47 13.48 -29.56
CA VAL A 506 -2.37 13.56 -28.39
C VAL A 506 -1.54 13.83 -27.15
N LYS A 507 -1.97 14.84 -26.38
CA LYS A 507 -1.31 15.23 -25.13
C LYS A 507 -2.32 15.27 -23.99
N TYR A 508 -1.88 14.78 -22.84
CA TYR A 508 -2.59 14.92 -21.56
C TYR A 508 -1.69 15.67 -20.59
N LYS A 509 -2.29 16.56 -19.84
CA LYS A 509 -1.62 17.23 -18.73
C LYS A 509 -2.07 16.60 -17.42
N VAL A 510 -1.12 16.23 -16.57
CA VAL A 510 -1.41 15.84 -15.18
C VAL A 510 -1.84 17.11 -14.43
N LYS A 511 -3.05 17.13 -13.89
CA LYS A 511 -3.64 18.28 -13.16
C LYS A 511 -3.32 18.20 -11.68
N THR A 512 -3.49 17.02 -11.09
CA THR A 512 -3.22 16.77 -9.67
C THR A 512 -2.83 15.33 -9.42
N ILE A 513 -2.08 15.11 -8.34
CA ILE A 513 -1.78 13.82 -7.74
C ILE A 513 -1.99 13.97 -6.24
N THR A 514 -3.09 13.44 -5.75
CA THR A 514 -3.52 13.61 -4.35
C THR A 514 -3.54 12.27 -3.64
N GLY A 515 -2.99 12.24 -2.43
CA GLY A 515 -3.04 11.06 -1.56
C GLY A 515 -4.31 11.02 -0.72
N PHE A 516 -4.73 9.81 -0.34
CA PHE A 516 -5.84 9.56 0.59
C PHE A 516 -5.42 8.55 1.64
N ASP A 517 -5.65 8.85 2.91
CA ASP A 517 -5.32 7.95 4.00
C ASP A 517 -6.44 6.93 4.28
N PHE A 518 -6.59 5.95 3.38
CA PHE A 518 -7.51 4.83 3.58
C PHE A 518 -7.08 3.91 4.73
N TYR A 519 -5.82 3.97 5.14
CA TYR A 519 -5.25 3.04 6.11
C TYR A 519 -4.42 3.76 7.19
N PRO A 520 -5.03 4.59 8.06
CA PRO A 520 -4.36 5.17 9.22
C PRO A 520 -3.55 4.16 10.02
N GLN A 521 -2.50 4.60 10.68
CA GLN A 521 -1.57 3.79 11.46
C GLN A 521 -0.65 2.87 10.64
N THR A 522 -0.86 2.78 9.32
CA THR A 522 -0.09 1.93 8.41
C THR A 522 0.66 2.77 7.37
N LYS A 523 1.60 2.15 6.70
CA LYS A 523 2.39 2.73 5.61
C LYS A 523 1.63 2.99 4.31
N HIS A 524 0.44 2.41 4.14
CA HIS A 524 -0.31 2.45 2.89
C HIS A 524 -0.94 3.83 2.64
N VAL A 525 -0.88 4.26 1.40
CA VAL A 525 -1.56 5.44 0.88
C VAL A 525 -2.23 5.07 -0.44
N GLU A 526 -3.49 5.49 -0.61
CA GLU A 526 -4.17 5.49 -1.91
C GLU A 526 -3.88 6.81 -2.61
N THR A 527 -3.79 6.79 -3.94
CA THR A 527 -3.52 7.99 -4.73
C THR A 527 -4.51 8.14 -5.87
N VAL A 528 -4.88 9.38 -6.17
CA VAL A 528 -5.66 9.74 -7.35
C VAL A 528 -4.84 10.68 -8.20
N ALA A 529 -4.58 10.30 -9.43
CA ALA A 529 -4.01 11.18 -10.45
C ALA A 529 -5.09 11.55 -11.46
N ILE A 530 -5.21 12.83 -11.80
CA ILE A 530 -6.18 13.34 -12.76
C ILE A 530 -5.40 13.92 -13.94
N LEU A 531 -5.73 13.43 -15.13
CA LEU A 531 -5.14 13.88 -16.39
C LEU A 531 -6.26 14.43 -17.28
N GLU A 532 -6.01 15.56 -17.91
CA GLU A 532 -6.92 16.19 -18.88
C GLU A 532 -6.28 16.22 -20.25
N LEU A 533 -7.08 15.93 -21.27
CA LEU A 533 -6.69 16.05 -22.67
C LEU A 533 -6.40 17.52 -22.99
N GLU A 534 -5.24 17.81 -23.55
CA GLU A 534 -4.90 19.14 -24.07
C GLU A 534 -5.53 19.33 -25.45
N ASN A 535 -6.14 20.50 -25.68
CA ASN A 535 -6.77 20.87 -26.95
C ASN A 535 -5.73 21.11 -28.05
#